data_4a14520966692ceab23d2f8e4b2750e5
#
_entry.id   4a14520966692ceab23d2f8e4b2750e5
#
_cell.length_a   1.000
_cell.length_b   1.000
_cell.length_c   1.000
_cell.angle_alpha   90.00
_cell.angle_beta   90.00
_cell.angle_gamma   90.00
#
_symmetry.space_group_name_H-M   'P 1'
#
loop_
_entity.id
_entity.type
_entity.pdbx_description
1 polymer ?
#
loop_
_entity_poly.entity_id
_entity_poly.type
_entity_poly.pdbx_seq_one_letter_code
_entity_poly.pdbx_strand_id
1 'polypeptide(L)'
;MIEIKNLHHRYPDGTHALKGIDLRISQGEFLLICGSNGSGKTTLMRLISGLFTPTNGSIRIASPTATDAPHGARPFIGMVFQDADSQIVGETVREDVSFGPENLGLPPDKVAESVNWALRLMGLEAISEKPCYLLSGGEKRRLAIAGVLAMGPDIILFDEPFSHLDYPAIREVLRHMITLHQKGHTLVVTTHDVEKVIAHVDRVAIIHQGELKAAGPPDDMVTKLSRFGIRPPCYALLGQERISWLNG
;
A
#
# COMPACT_ATOMS: atom_id res chain seq x y z
N MET A 1 7.60 5.00 -11.73
CA MET A 1 8.05 6.19 -10.98
C MET A 1 6.88 7.13 -10.75
N ILE A 2 6.69 7.65 -9.53
CA ILE A 2 5.67 8.67 -9.20
C ILE A 2 6.40 9.98 -8.86
N GLU A 3 5.98 11.08 -9.46
CA GLU A 3 6.47 12.42 -9.14
C GLU A 3 5.30 13.28 -8.67
N ILE A 4 5.40 13.79 -7.45
CA ILE A 4 4.40 14.63 -6.78
C ILE A 4 5.03 16.01 -6.61
N LYS A 5 4.35 17.07 -7.12
CA LYS A 5 4.83 18.44 -7.06
C LYS A 5 3.80 19.38 -6.48
N ASN A 6 4.18 20.07 -5.40
CA ASN A 6 3.41 21.08 -4.70
C ASN A 6 1.95 20.65 -4.50
N LEU A 7 1.76 19.42 -3.99
CA LEU A 7 0.45 18.79 -3.92
C LEU A 7 -0.36 19.33 -2.75
N HIS A 8 -1.52 19.90 -3.07
CA HIS A 8 -2.50 20.38 -2.09
C HIS A 8 -3.81 19.64 -2.24
N HIS A 9 -4.45 19.39 -1.11
CA HIS A 9 -5.83 18.91 -1.11
C HIS A 9 -6.62 19.54 0.03
N ARG A 10 -7.77 20.09 -0.33
CA ARG A 10 -8.74 20.65 0.61
C ARG A 10 -10.08 19.92 0.43
N TYR A 11 -10.62 19.43 1.53
CA TYR A 11 -11.94 18.81 1.55
C TYR A 11 -13.04 19.86 1.41
N PRO A 12 -14.28 19.45 1.01
CA PRO A 12 -15.42 20.38 0.88
C PRO A 12 -15.80 21.12 2.17
N ASP A 13 -15.50 20.52 3.35
CA ASP A 13 -15.70 21.14 4.66
C ASP A 13 -14.65 22.21 5.00
N GLY A 14 -13.71 22.49 4.09
CA GLY A 14 -12.64 23.45 4.27
C GLY A 14 -11.37 22.88 4.88
N THR A 15 -11.34 21.63 5.34
CA THR A 15 -10.16 21.00 5.93
C THR A 15 -9.01 20.92 4.92
N HIS A 16 -7.89 21.55 5.21
CA HIS A 16 -6.68 21.53 4.37
C HIS A 16 -5.81 20.33 4.75
N ALA A 17 -6.04 19.20 4.10
CA ALA A 17 -5.42 17.92 4.44
C ALA A 17 -3.97 17.80 3.95
N LEU A 18 -3.63 18.36 2.76
CA LEU A 18 -2.26 18.39 2.24
C LEU A 18 -1.88 19.81 1.84
N LYS A 19 -0.65 20.21 2.18
CA LYS A 19 -0.19 21.60 2.14
C LYS A 19 1.14 21.73 1.40
N GLY A 20 1.17 21.36 0.11
CA GLY A 20 2.35 21.46 -0.72
C GLY A 20 3.33 20.29 -0.52
N ILE A 21 2.86 19.06 -0.75
CA ILE A 21 3.72 17.87 -0.71
C ILE A 21 4.53 17.80 -2.00
N ASP A 22 5.86 17.72 -1.85
CA ASP A 22 6.81 17.36 -2.90
C ASP A 22 7.42 16.00 -2.56
N LEU A 23 7.17 14.98 -3.38
CA LEU A 23 7.66 13.62 -3.15
C LEU A 23 7.89 12.90 -4.47
N ARG A 24 9.02 12.22 -4.57
CA ARG A 24 9.31 11.32 -5.70
C ARG A 24 9.42 9.90 -5.18
N ILE A 25 8.78 8.95 -5.87
CA ILE A 25 8.83 7.52 -5.57
C ILE A 25 9.41 6.82 -6.79
N SER A 26 10.51 6.09 -6.59
CA SER A 26 11.20 5.38 -7.65
C SER A 26 10.46 4.08 -8.01
N GLN A 27 10.70 3.57 -9.20
CA GLN A 27 10.20 2.24 -9.56
C GLN A 27 10.90 1.17 -8.73
N GLY A 28 10.15 0.17 -8.31
CA GLY A 28 10.65 -0.92 -7.46
C GLY A 28 10.99 -0.49 -6.03
N GLU A 29 10.68 0.75 -5.64
CA GLU A 29 10.94 1.26 -4.30
C GLU A 29 9.89 0.74 -3.30
N PHE A 30 10.34 0.35 -2.11
CA PHE A 30 9.46 0.11 -0.97
C PHE A 30 9.51 1.34 -0.04
N LEU A 31 8.52 2.22 -0.18
CA LEU A 31 8.40 3.45 0.58
C LEU A 31 7.44 3.31 1.76
N LEU A 32 7.90 3.67 2.95
CA LEU A 32 7.05 3.86 4.13
C LEU A 32 6.69 5.34 4.27
N ILE A 33 5.41 5.66 4.28
CA ILE A 33 4.88 6.98 4.65
C ILE A 33 4.31 6.88 6.06
N CYS A 34 4.96 7.52 7.01
CA CYS A 34 4.52 7.51 8.41
C CYS A 34 4.08 8.89 8.90
N GLY A 35 3.27 8.90 9.95
CA GLY A 35 2.71 10.12 10.53
C GLY A 35 1.60 9.78 11.53
N SER A 36 1.29 10.70 12.42
CA SER A 36 0.16 10.57 13.35
C SER A 36 -1.18 10.46 12.61
N ASN A 37 -2.22 10.02 13.31
CA ASN A 37 -3.59 10.02 12.76
C ASN A 37 -3.98 11.45 12.36
N GLY A 38 -4.67 11.60 11.22
CA GLY A 38 -5.04 12.91 10.67
C GLY A 38 -3.88 13.68 10.00
N SER A 39 -2.67 13.12 9.87
CA SER A 39 -1.54 13.82 9.22
C SER A 39 -1.66 13.97 7.70
N GLY A 40 -2.61 13.27 7.06
CA GLY A 40 -2.85 13.35 5.60
C GLY A 40 -2.42 12.10 4.81
N LYS A 41 -1.94 11.02 5.44
CA LYS A 41 -1.46 9.79 4.78
C LYS A 41 -2.49 9.18 3.83
N THR A 42 -3.69 8.85 4.34
CA THR A 42 -4.78 8.28 3.55
C THR A 42 -5.20 9.21 2.41
N THR A 43 -5.24 10.53 2.65
CA THR A 43 -5.55 11.52 1.62
C THR A 43 -4.50 11.49 0.50
N LEU A 44 -3.22 11.40 0.85
CA LEU A 44 -2.15 11.27 -0.13
C LEU A 44 -2.28 9.97 -0.94
N MET A 45 -2.57 8.83 -0.31
CA MET A 45 -2.80 7.55 -0.99
C MET A 45 -3.96 7.62 -1.99
N ARG A 46 -5.09 8.22 -1.59
CA ARG A 46 -6.27 8.42 -2.46
C ARG A 46 -5.99 9.34 -3.64
N LEU A 47 -5.12 10.33 -3.48
CA LEU A 47 -4.68 11.20 -4.57
C LEU A 47 -3.74 10.47 -5.53
N ILE A 48 -2.80 9.68 -5.03
CA ILE A 48 -1.89 8.87 -5.85
C ILE A 48 -2.68 7.84 -6.66
N SER A 49 -3.66 7.17 -6.04
CA SER A 49 -4.51 6.19 -6.73
C SER A 49 -5.50 6.81 -7.74
N GLY A 50 -5.67 8.13 -7.73
CA GLY A 50 -6.63 8.84 -8.59
C GLY A 50 -8.07 8.83 -8.09
N LEU A 51 -8.33 8.32 -6.87
CA LEU A 51 -9.65 8.37 -6.23
C LEU A 51 -10.04 9.81 -5.86
N PHE A 52 -9.06 10.66 -5.60
CA PHE A 52 -9.27 12.09 -5.37
C PHE A 52 -8.53 12.91 -6.41
N THR A 53 -9.07 14.11 -6.68
CA THR A 53 -8.42 15.11 -7.53
C THR A 53 -7.68 16.12 -6.64
N PRO A 54 -6.42 16.50 -6.96
CA PRO A 54 -5.72 17.56 -6.24
C PRO A 54 -6.45 18.89 -6.33
N THR A 55 -6.44 19.66 -5.23
CA THR A 55 -6.92 21.07 -5.28
C THR A 55 -5.88 21.95 -5.98
N ASN A 56 -4.60 21.64 -5.82
CA ASN A 56 -3.50 22.31 -6.52
C ASN A 56 -2.29 21.38 -6.59
N GLY A 57 -1.34 21.66 -7.46
CA GLY A 57 -0.18 20.83 -7.71
C GLY A 57 -0.45 19.72 -8.73
N SER A 58 0.45 18.73 -8.80
CA SER A 58 0.32 17.65 -9.78
C SER A 58 0.93 16.34 -9.29
N ILE A 59 0.37 15.24 -9.81
CA ILE A 59 0.92 13.89 -9.68
C ILE A 59 1.15 13.36 -11.09
N ARG A 60 2.39 12.96 -11.37
CA ARG A 60 2.77 12.31 -12.62
C ARG A 60 3.23 10.89 -12.31
N ILE A 61 2.68 9.94 -13.05
CA ILE A 61 2.99 8.53 -12.91
C ILE A 61 3.53 8.06 -14.25
N ALA A 62 4.78 7.57 -14.25
CA ALA A 62 5.45 7.05 -15.44
C ALA A 62 5.78 5.56 -15.21
N SER A 63 5.45 4.71 -16.21
CA SER A 63 5.92 3.34 -16.30
C SER A 63 6.86 3.19 -17.50
N PRO A 64 7.91 2.37 -17.39
CA PRO A 64 8.75 2.02 -18.54
C PRO A 64 8.02 1.14 -19.56
N THR A 65 6.99 0.40 -19.13
CA THR A 65 6.18 -0.46 -19.99
C THR A 65 5.15 0.30 -20.85
N ALA A 66 4.97 1.61 -20.58
CA ALA A 66 4.02 2.45 -21.31
C ALA A 66 4.47 2.86 -22.71
N THR A 67 5.69 2.51 -23.15
CA THR A 67 6.24 2.95 -24.45
C THR A 67 5.64 2.22 -25.65
N ASP A 68 5.03 1.04 -25.46
CA ASP A 68 4.53 0.22 -26.58
C ASP A 68 3.01 -0.04 -26.56
N ALA A 69 2.26 0.58 -25.64
CA ALA A 69 0.81 0.40 -25.60
C ALA A 69 0.10 1.47 -26.46
N PRO A 70 -0.90 1.06 -27.31
CA PRO A 70 -1.52 1.93 -28.32
C PRO A 70 -2.25 3.17 -27.80
N HIS A 71 -2.37 3.38 -26.51
CA HIS A 71 -3.06 4.51 -25.87
C HIS A 71 -2.33 5.05 -24.62
N GLY A 72 -0.99 5.02 -24.57
CA GLY A 72 -0.24 5.61 -23.45
C GLY A 72 -0.63 4.97 -22.12
N ALA A 73 -0.45 3.65 -21.99
CA ALA A 73 -0.83 2.92 -20.78
C ALA A 73 -0.23 3.59 -19.54
N ARG A 74 -1.10 4.15 -18.71
CA ARG A 74 -0.69 4.61 -17.38
C ARG A 74 -0.33 3.36 -16.57
N PRO A 75 0.74 3.42 -15.74
CA PRO A 75 1.02 2.33 -14.80
C PRO A 75 -0.23 2.07 -13.98
N PHE A 76 -0.60 0.80 -13.89
CA PHE A 76 -1.76 0.43 -13.10
C PHE A 76 -1.42 0.48 -11.62
N ILE A 77 -2.20 1.25 -10.85
CA ILE A 77 -2.05 1.39 -9.42
C ILE A 77 -3.15 0.60 -8.73
N GLY A 78 -2.74 -0.38 -7.93
CA GLY A 78 -3.64 -1.06 -7.00
C GLY A 78 -3.61 -0.41 -5.62
N MET A 79 -4.74 -0.31 -4.95
CA MET A 79 -4.83 0.19 -3.58
C MET A 79 -5.55 -0.81 -2.68
N VAL A 80 -4.90 -1.16 -1.58
CA VAL A 80 -5.45 -1.95 -0.49
C VAL A 80 -5.86 -0.99 0.63
N PHE A 81 -7.16 -0.91 0.91
CA PHE A 81 -7.73 0.00 1.90
C PHE A 81 -7.47 -0.46 3.34
N GLN A 82 -7.54 0.47 4.27
CA GLN A 82 -7.41 0.20 5.71
C GLN A 82 -8.47 -0.79 6.19
N ASP A 83 -9.71 -0.63 5.75
CA ASP A 83 -10.81 -1.55 6.04
C ASP A 83 -10.99 -2.53 4.88
N ALA A 84 -10.63 -3.80 5.12
CA ALA A 84 -10.76 -4.86 4.12
C ALA A 84 -12.22 -5.18 3.80
N ASP A 85 -13.13 -5.07 4.77
CA ASP A 85 -14.56 -5.34 4.55
C ASP A 85 -15.18 -4.38 3.54
N SER A 86 -14.72 -3.14 3.50
CA SER A 86 -15.19 -2.14 2.53
C SER A 86 -14.71 -2.37 1.10
N GLN A 87 -13.76 -3.28 0.91
CA GLN A 87 -13.16 -3.60 -0.39
C GLN A 87 -13.71 -4.91 -0.98
N ILE A 88 -14.20 -5.82 -0.14
CA ILE A 88 -14.73 -7.13 -0.55
C ILE A 88 -16.12 -6.94 -1.14
N VAL A 89 -16.34 -7.44 -2.37
CA VAL A 89 -17.60 -7.33 -3.13
C VAL A 89 -18.15 -8.69 -3.57
N GLY A 90 -17.31 -9.73 -3.68
CA GLY A 90 -17.69 -11.08 -4.07
C GLY A 90 -18.40 -11.85 -2.96
N GLU A 91 -19.23 -12.83 -3.32
CA GLU A 91 -19.85 -13.74 -2.36
C GLU A 91 -18.84 -14.77 -1.85
N THR A 92 -17.99 -15.30 -2.73
CA THR A 92 -16.90 -16.22 -2.42
C THR A 92 -15.54 -15.58 -2.61
N VAL A 93 -14.50 -16.18 -2.01
CA VAL A 93 -13.11 -15.73 -2.16
C VAL A 93 -12.69 -15.67 -3.63
N ARG A 94 -13.06 -16.67 -4.43
CA ARG A 94 -12.73 -16.72 -5.86
C ARG A 94 -13.42 -15.62 -6.64
N GLU A 95 -14.71 -15.43 -6.41
CA GLU A 95 -15.51 -14.39 -7.09
C GLU A 95 -14.97 -12.99 -6.78
N ASP A 96 -14.58 -12.73 -5.53
CA ASP A 96 -14.00 -11.45 -5.14
C ASP A 96 -12.68 -11.17 -5.88
N VAL A 97 -11.79 -12.17 -5.95
CA VAL A 97 -10.51 -12.01 -6.67
C VAL A 97 -10.71 -11.86 -8.17
N SER A 98 -11.77 -12.48 -8.77
CA SER A 98 -12.04 -12.38 -10.20
C SER A 98 -12.68 -11.06 -10.60
N PHE A 99 -13.34 -10.37 -9.68
CA PHE A 99 -14.08 -9.14 -9.94
C PHE A 99 -13.24 -8.06 -10.64
N GLY A 100 -12.01 -7.82 -10.17
CA GLY A 100 -11.12 -6.83 -10.77
C GLY A 100 -10.71 -7.15 -12.21
N PRO A 101 -10.12 -8.32 -12.47
CA PRO A 101 -9.74 -8.78 -13.83
C PRO A 101 -10.90 -8.80 -14.83
N GLU A 102 -12.09 -9.23 -14.39
CA GLU A 102 -13.31 -9.23 -15.21
C GLU A 102 -13.73 -7.81 -15.61
N ASN A 103 -13.73 -6.88 -14.65
CA ASN A 103 -14.03 -5.46 -14.91
C ASN A 103 -12.99 -4.76 -15.81
N LEU A 104 -11.75 -5.27 -15.83
CA LEU A 104 -10.73 -4.81 -16.78
C LEU A 104 -10.95 -5.38 -18.19
N GLY A 105 -11.93 -6.28 -18.38
CA GLY A 105 -12.27 -6.91 -19.67
C GLY A 105 -11.22 -7.92 -20.11
N LEU A 106 -10.49 -8.56 -19.19
CA LEU A 106 -9.54 -9.61 -19.54
C LEU A 106 -10.28 -10.83 -20.09
N PRO A 107 -9.67 -11.56 -21.06
CA PRO A 107 -10.21 -12.82 -21.54
C PRO A 107 -10.36 -13.85 -20.40
N PRO A 108 -11.36 -14.76 -20.46
CA PRO A 108 -11.64 -15.70 -19.36
C PRO A 108 -10.46 -16.57 -18.93
N ASP A 109 -9.61 -16.99 -19.89
CA ASP A 109 -8.39 -17.73 -19.61
C ASP A 109 -7.37 -16.90 -18.81
N LYS A 110 -7.24 -15.60 -19.12
CA LYS A 110 -6.37 -14.67 -18.40
C LYS A 110 -6.92 -14.33 -17.01
N VAL A 111 -8.23 -14.19 -16.87
CA VAL A 111 -8.90 -14.06 -15.56
C VAL A 111 -8.56 -15.28 -14.70
N ALA A 112 -8.79 -16.49 -15.20
CA ALA A 112 -8.50 -17.72 -14.45
C ALA A 112 -7.02 -17.85 -14.06
N GLU A 113 -6.10 -17.49 -14.96
CA GLU A 113 -4.66 -17.50 -14.70
C GLU A 113 -4.28 -16.54 -13.57
N SER A 114 -4.74 -15.28 -13.66
CA SER A 114 -4.43 -14.23 -12.67
C SER A 114 -5.06 -14.51 -11.30
N VAL A 115 -6.30 -14.98 -11.28
CA VAL A 115 -7.02 -15.37 -10.05
C VAL A 115 -6.30 -16.51 -9.35
N ASN A 116 -5.99 -17.60 -10.05
CA ASN A 116 -5.28 -18.75 -9.47
C ASN A 116 -3.89 -18.36 -8.96
N TRP A 117 -3.18 -17.49 -9.69
CA TRP A 117 -1.89 -16.97 -9.26
C TRP A 117 -2.02 -16.15 -7.96
N ALA A 118 -2.99 -15.21 -7.88
CA ALA A 118 -3.20 -14.36 -6.72
C ALA A 118 -3.64 -15.15 -5.48
N LEU A 119 -4.58 -16.11 -5.65
CA LEU A 119 -5.01 -17.01 -4.56
C LEU A 119 -3.84 -17.82 -4.01
N ARG A 120 -3.00 -18.38 -4.89
CA ARG A 120 -1.81 -19.13 -4.52
C ARG A 120 -0.81 -18.27 -3.76
N LEU A 121 -0.53 -17.07 -4.27
CA LEU A 121 0.42 -16.15 -3.65
C LEU A 121 -0.02 -15.74 -2.25
N MET A 122 -1.34 -15.60 -2.03
CA MET A 122 -1.92 -15.19 -0.73
C MET A 122 -2.32 -16.36 0.18
N GLY A 123 -2.06 -17.62 -0.24
CA GLY A 123 -2.40 -18.80 0.56
C GLY A 123 -3.89 -18.99 0.76
N LEU A 124 -4.72 -18.65 -0.24
CA LEU A 124 -6.18 -18.71 -0.20
C LEU A 124 -6.78 -19.83 -1.06
N GLU A 125 -5.96 -20.65 -1.73
CA GLU A 125 -6.44 -21.70 -2.65
C GLU A 125 -7.41 -22.68 -1.98
N ALA A 126 -7.06 -23.16 -0.78
CA ALA A 126 -7.85 -24.15 -0.05
C ALA A 126 -9.22 -23.62 0.40
N ILE A 127 -9.41 -22.31 0.43
CA ILE A 127 -10.65 -21.64 0.85
C ILE A 127 -11.26 -20.81 -0.28
N SER A 128 -10.91 -21.06 -1.53
CA SER A 128 -11.36 -20.28 -2.69
C SER A 128 -12.89 -20.22 -2.83
N GLU A 129 -13.60 -21.29 -2.45
CA GLU A 129 -15.06 -21.38 -2.49
C GLU A 129 -15.74 -20.97 -1.17
N LYS A 130 -14.95 -20.55 -0.15
CA LYS A 130 -15.49 -20.13 1.14
C LYS A 130 -16.20 -18.79 1.00
N PRO A 131 -17.41 -18.63 1.60
CA PRO A 131 -18.09 -17.35 1.64
C PRO A 131 -17.26 -16.27 2.36
N CYS A 132 -17.21 -15.06 1.77
CA CYS A 132 -16.36 -13.96 2.27
C CYS A 132 -16.74 -13.52 3.69
N TYR A 133 -18.02 -13.61 4.06
CA TYR A 133 -18.49 -13.24 5.41
C TYR A 133 -18.03 -14.21 6.53
N LEU A 134 -17.54 -15.41 6.17
CA LEU A 134 -16.99 -16.39 7.12
C LEU A 134 -15.46 -16.25 7.31
N LEU A 135 -14.84 -15.32 6.63
CA LEU A 135 -13.40 -15.12 6.72
C LEU A 135 -12.98 -14.42 8.03
N SER A 136 -11.85 -14.84 8.59
CA SER A 136 -11.17 -14.09 9.64
C SER A 136 -10.62 -12.76 9.14
N GLY A 137 -10.27 -11.84 10.03
CA GLY A 137 -9.69 -10.55 9.63
C GLY A 137 -8.40 -10.69 8.83
N GLY A 138 -7.55 -11.67 9.16
CA GLY A 138 -6.34 -11.97 8.40
C GLY A 138 -6.64 -12.53 7.01
N GLU A 139 -7.63 -13.44 6.89
CA GLU A 139 -8.08 -13.97 5.59
C GLU A 139 -8.68 -12.85 4.72
N LYS A 140 -9.52 -11.97 5.28
CA LYS A 140 -10.07 -10.81 4.59
C LYS A 140 -8.98 -9.85 4.09
N ARG A 141 -7.95 -9.60 4.90
CA ARG A 141 -6.81 -8.78 4.48
C ARG A 141 -6.05 -9.41 3.31
N ARG A 142 -5.78 -10.71 3.37
CA ARG A 142 -5.15 -11.44 2.25
C ARG A 142 -6.04 -11.44 1.00
N LEU A 143 -7.36 -11.57 1.17
CA LEU A 143 -8.32 -11.49 0.07
C LEU A 143 -8.28 -10.12 -0.61
N ALA A 144 -8.35 -9.02 0.14
CA ALA A 144 -8.24 -7.67 -0.41
C ALA A 144 -6.93 -7.45 -1.18
N ILE A 145 -5.82 -8.01 -0.69
CA ILE A 145 -4.53 -7.98 -1.42
C ILE A 145 -4.60 -8.83 -2.69
N ALA A 146 -5.17 -10.05 -2.62
CA ALA A 146 -5.31 -10.95 -3.77
C ALA A 146 -6.13 -10.31 -4.88
N GLY A 147 -7.27 -9.67 -4.56
CA GLY A 147 -8.11 -8.96 -5.54
C GLY A 147 -7.36 -7.84 -6.26
N VAL A 148 -6.54 -7.08 -5.53
CA VAL A 148 -5.68 -6.06 -6.13
C VAL A 148 -4.60 -6.69 -7.02
N LEU A 149 -3.94 -7.75 -6.57
CA LEU A 149 -2.85 -8.40 -7.30
C LEU A 149 -3.32 -9.08 -8.59
N ALA A 150 -4.52 -9.65 -8.59
CA ALA A 150 -5.08 -10.30 -9.77
C ALA A 150 -5.23 -9.36 -10.97
N MET A 151 -5.32 -8.06 -10.72
CA MET A 151 -5.37 -7.04 -11.76
C MET A 151 -3.99 -6.69 -12.35
N GLY A 152 -2.88 -7.20 -11.80
CA GLY A 152 -1.52 -7.00 -12.30
C GLY A 152 -0.96 -5.58 -12.11
N PRO A 153 -1.06 -4.97 -10.91
CA PRO A 153 -0.58 -3.59 -10.70
C PRO A 153 0.95 -3.51 -10.69
N ASP A 154 1.51 -2.44 -11.29
CA ASP A 154 2.93 -2.09 -11.18
C ASP A 154 3.26 -1.47 -9.80
N ILE A 155 2.28 -0.76 -9.25
CA ILE A 155 2.41 0.00 -8.01
C ILE A 155 1.28 -0.42 -7.07
N ILE A 156 1.63 -0.78 -5.83
CA ILE A 156 0.67 -1.21 -4.83
C ILE A 156 0.74 -0.26 -3.64
N LEU A 157 -0.40 0.35 -3.34
CA LEU A 157 -0.57 1.24 -2.20
C LEU A 157 -1.26 0.47 -1.07
N PHE A 158 -0.66 0.44 0.11
CA PHE A 158 -1.21 -0.19 1.31
C PHE A 158 -1.52 0.88 2.36
N ASP A 159 -2.80 1.12 2.61
CA ASP A 159 -3.21 2.06 3.66
C ASP A 159 -3.46 1.31 4.97
N GLU A 160 -2.57 1.52 5.96
CA GLU A 160 -2.59 0.88 7.29
C GLU A 160 -2.79 -0.66 7.22
N PRO A 161 -1.96 -1.43 6.49
CA PRO A 161 -2.22 -2.83 6.18
C PRO A 161 -2.22 -3.77 7.39
N PHE A 162 -1.67 -3.33 8.53
CA PHE A 162 -1.52 -4.14 9.74
C PHE A 162 -2.59 -3.86 10.81
N SER A 163 -3.52 -2.95 10.52
CA SER A 163 -4.58 -2.59 11.47
C SER A 163 -5.52 -3.77 11.73
N HIS A 164 -5.87 -3.99 13.00
CA HIS A 164 -6.78 -5.05 13.48
C HIS A 164 -6.33 -6.48 13.18
N LEU A 165 -5.03 -6.70 12.88
CA LEU A 165 -4.45 -8.02 12.69
C LEU A 165 -3.73 -8.49 13.94
N ASP A 166 -3.81 -9.78 14.23
CA ASP A 166 -2.98 -10.46 15.22
C ASP A 166 -1.55 -10.67 14.70
N TYR A 167 -0.66 -11.10 15.60
CA TYR A 167 0.75 -11.26 15.28
C TYR A 167 1.03 -12.22 14.09
N PRO A 168 0.40 -13.42 14.01
CA PRO A 168 0.58 -14.31 12.86
C PRO A 168 0.15 -13.67 11.55
N ALA A 169 -1.01 -13.00 11.51
CA ALA A 169 -1.53 -12.36 10.30
C ALA A 169 -0.64 -11.19 9.85
N ILE A 170 -0.08 -10.39 10.77
CA ILE A 170 0.89 -9.35 10.46
C ILE A 170 2.11 -9.94 9.75
N ARG A 171 2.66 -11.04 10.28
CA ARG A 171 3.83 -11.72 9.68
C ARG A 171 3.55 -12.22 8.27
N GLU A 172 2.36 -12.78 8.03
CA GLU A 172 1.95 -13.24 6.70
C GLU A 172 1.86 -12.08 5.71
N VAL A 173 1.14 -11.01 6.05
CA VAL A 173 1.03 -9.81 5.21
C VAL A 173 2.41 -9.22 4.91
N LEU A 174 3.27 -9.11 5.92
CA LEU A 174 4.64 -8.60 5.75
C LEU A 174 5.47 -9.47 4.80
N ARG A 175 5.40 -10.83 4.91
CA ARG A 175 6.09 -11.74 3.98
C ARG A 175 5.61 -11.54 2.55
N HIS A 176 4.30 -11.38 2.34
CA HIS A 176 3.75 -11.13 1.02
C HIS A 176 4.24 -9.80 0.43
N MET A 177 4.26 -8.73 1.23
CA MET A 177 4.79 -7.43 0.80
C MET A 177 6.27 -7.53 0.40
N ILE A 178 7.10 -8.19 1.21
CA ILE A 178 8.52 -8.41 0.89
C ILE A 178 8.67 -9.22 -0.41
N THR A 179 7.86 -10.28 -0.58
CA THR A 179 7.87 -11.09 -1.81
C THR A 179 7.51 -10.27 -3.05
N LEU A 180 6.52 -9.38 -2.94
CA LEU A 180 6.11 -8.47 -4.02
C LEU A 180 7.22 -7.48 -4.35
N HIS A 181 7.86 -6.89 -3.34
CA HIS A 181 8.99 -5.99 -3.53
C HIS A 181 10.16 -6.70 -4.24
N GLN A 182 10.51 -7.90 -3.80
CA GLN A 182 11.55 -8.73 -4.44
C GLN A 182 11.24 -9.11 -5.90
N LYS A 183 9.95 -9.13 -6.27
CA LYS A 183 9.49 -9.32 -7.66
C LYS A 183 9.49 -8.02 -8.48
N GLY A 184 9.92 -6.90 -7.92
CA GLY A 184 10.07 -5.62 -8.60
C GLY A 184 8.86 -4.69 -8.54
N HIS A 185 7.81 -5.04 -7.79
CA HIS A 185 6.69 -4.11 -7.57
C HIS A 185 7.12 -2.90 -6.75
N THR A 186 6.58 -1.73 -7.10
CA THR A 186 6.71 -0.54 -6.27
C THR A 186 5.68 -0.60 -5.17
N LEU A 187 6.12 -0.53 -3.90
CA LEU A 187 5.24 -0.58 -2.75
C LEU A 187 5.24 0.75 -2.00
N VAL A 188 4.07 1.26 -1.69
CA VAL A 188 3.90 2.42 -0.82
C VAL A 188 3.01 2.01 0.33
N VAL A 189 3.52 2.10 1.54
CA VAL A 189 2.81 1.70 2.76
C VAL A 189 2.62 2.90 3.65
N THR A 190 1.39 3.13 4.12
CA THR A 190 1.16 4.07 5.21
C THR A 190 0.96 3.34 6.51
N THR A 191 1.57 3.81 7.58
CA THR A 191 1.27 3.38 8.94
C THR A 191 1.71 4.41 9.98
N HIS A 192 1.08 4.36 11.14
CA HIS A 192 1.51 5.06 12.35
C HIS A 192 2.37 4.15 13.25
N ASP A 193 2.31 2.83 13.04
CA ASP A 193 3.12 1.82 13.74
C ASP A 193 4.25 1.33 12.83
N VAL A 194 5.36 2.07 12.84
CA VAL A 194 6.49 1.86 11.94
C VAL A 194 7.28 0.58 12.24
N GLU A 195 7.22 0.09 13.47
CA GLU A 195 8.03 -1.04 13.95
C GLU A 195 7.84 -2.31 13.11
N LYS A 196 6.60 -2.52 12.62
CA LYS A 196 6.25 -3.72 11.86
C LYS A 196 6.96 -3.83 10.50
N VAL A 197 7.27 -2.71 9.87
CA VAL A 197 7.68 -2.69 8.46
C VAL A 197 9.01 -1.99 8.20
N ILE A 198 9.47 -1.13 9.11
CA ILE A 198 10.64 -0.25 8.89
C ILE A 198 11.93 -1.00 8.59
N ALA A 199 12.04 -2.27 9.03
CA ALA A 199 13.20 -3.11 8.76
C ALA A 199 13.33 -3.52 7.27
N HIS A 200 12.29 -3.36 6.49
CA HIS A 200 12.18 -3.88 5.12
C HIS A 200 12.01 -2.82 4.04
N VAL A 201 11.88 -1.54 4.43
CA VAL A 201 11.66 -0.45 3.47
C VAL A 201 12.99 0.17 3.03
N ASP A 202 13.03 0.68 1.81
CA ASP A 202 14.19 1.38 1.26
C ASP A 202 14.24 2.82 1.80
N ARG A 203 13.06 3.44 1.99
CA ARG A 203 12.97 4.84 2.42
C ARG A 203 11.74 5.09 3.28
N VAL A 204 11.86 6.05 4.18
CA VAL A 204 10.78 6.55 5.04
C VAL A 204 10.50 8.00 4.72
N ALA A 205 9.22 8.36 4.58
CA ALA A 205 8.72 9.72 4.45
C ALA A 205 7.84 10.07 5.65
N ILE A 206 8.12 11.17 6.34
CA ILE A 206 7.37 11.60 7.53
C ILE A 206 6.41 12.71 7.12
N ILE A 207 5.10 12.46 7.27
CA ILE A 207 4.06 13.46 7.06
C ILE A 207 3.51 13.92 8.41
N HIS A 208 3.48 15.24 8.60
CA HIS A 208 2.94 15.86 9.79
C HIS A 208 2.12 17.09 9.43
N GLN A 209 0.87 17.15 9.89
CA GLN A 209 -0.07 18.27 9.65
C GLN A 209 -0.23 18.64 8.14
N GLY A 210 -0.23 17.64 7.27
CA GLY A 210 -0.41 17.80 5.83
C GLY A 210 0.86 18.18 5.05
N GLU A 211 2.02 18.20 5.69
CA GLU A 211 3.29 18.54 5.06
C GLU A 211 4.30 17.39 5.13
N LEU A 212 5.15 17.25 4.13
CA LEU A 212 6.31 16.37 4.16
C LEU A 212 7.42 17.03 5.00
N LYS A 213 7.75 16.46 6.15
CA LYS A 213 8.73 17.04 7.08
C LYS A 213 10.14 16.48 6.86
N ALA A 214 10.25 15.23 6.46
CA ALA A 214 11.52 14.59 6.14
C ALA A 214 11.29 13.36 5.26
N ALA A 215 12.28 13.00 4.45
CA ALA A 215 12.33 11.73 3.75
C ALA A 215 13.80 11.30 3.61
N GLY A 216 14.06 9.99 3.77
CA GLY A 216 15.40 9.45 3.68
C GLY A 216 15.48 7.98 4.07
N PRO A 217 16.70 7.40 4.13
CA PRO A 217 16.91 6.04 4.61
C PRO A 217 16.33 5.82 6.01
N PRO A 218 15.86 4.60 6.33
CA PRO A 218 15.23 4.32 7.62
C PRO A 218 16.07 4.74 8.83
N ASP A 219 17.37 4.48 8.83
CA ASP A 219 18.25 4.77 9.96
C ASP A 219 18.36 6.27 10.25
N ASP A 220 18.34 7.12 9.20
CA ASP A 220 18.35 8.58 9.35
C ASP A 220 17.00 9.12 9.83
N MET A 221 15.92 8.40 9.55
CA MET A 221 14.56 8.84 9.88
C MET A 221 14.10 8.39 11.27
N VAL A 222 14.56 7.25 11.76
CA VAL A 222 14.20 6.70 13.08
C VAL A 222 14.43 7.71 14.21
N THR A 223 15.54 8.45 14.18
CA THR A 223 15.89 9.46 15.20
C THR A 223 14.95 10.68 15.18
N LYS A 224 14.23 10.90 14.10
CA LYS A 224 13.31 12.04 13.91
C LYS A 224 11.85 11.73 14.27
N LEU A 225 11.47 10.45 14.36
CA LEU A 225 10.08 10.01 14.52
C LEU A 225 9.39 10.63 15.73
N SER A 226 10.04 10.59 16.91
CA SER A 226 9.48 11.13 18.15
C SER A 226 9.10 12.61 18.05
N ARG A 227 9.86 13.39 17.29
CA ARG A 227 9.61 14.83 17.07
C ARG A 227 8.27 15.09 16.38
N PHE A 228 7.77 14.11 15.62
CA PHE A 228 6.53 14.21 14.87
C PHE A 228 5.40 13.34 15.46
N GLY A 229 5.55 12.93 16.73
CA GLY A 229 4.54 12.16 17.45
C GLY A 229 4.42 10.70 16.98
N ILE A 230 5.47 10.15 16.35
CA ILE A 230 5.54 8.76 15.92
C ILE A 230 6.44 8.01 16.91
N ARG A 231 5.97 6.89 17.44
CA ARG A 231 6.78 6.05 18.33
C ARG A 231 7.92 5.42 17.53
N PRO A 232 9.18 5.62 17.95
CA PRO A 232 10.31 4.90 17.36
C PRO A 232 10.20 3.40 17.61
N PRO A 233 10.76 2.56 16.72
CA PRO A 233 10.78 1.12 16.94
C PRO A 233 11.61 0.74 18.16
N CYS A 234 11.26 -0.38 18.80
CA CYS A 234 11.86 -0.81 20.06
C CYS A 234 13.38 -0.99 19.96
N TYR A 235 13.89 -1.53 18.84
CA TYR A 235 15.32 -1.68 18.64
C TYR A 235 16.08 -0.34 18.74
N ALA A 236 15.50 0.74 18.21
CA ALA A 236 16.13 2.07 18.27
C ALA A 236 16.09 2.68 19.66
N LEU A 237 15.01 2.44 20.43
CA LEU A 237 14.88 2.87 21.81
C LEU A 237 15.86 2.16 22.74
N LEU A 238 16.21 0.91 22.42
CA LEU A 238 17.13 0.06 23.19
C LEU A 238 18.58 0.15 22.72
N GLY A 239 18.87 0.93 21.65
CA GLY A 239 20.20 1.02 21.07
C GLY A 239 20.66 -0.30 20.41
N GLN A 240 19.73 -1.12 19.94
CA GLN A 240 19.98 -2.39 19.28
C GLN A 240 20.02 -2.24 17.76
N GLU A 241 20.51 -3.26 17.06
CA GLU A 241 20.42 -3.35 15.61
C GLU A 241 18.96 -3.53 15.15
N ARG A 242 18.70 -3.14 13.90
CA ARG A 242 17.39 -3.25 13.27
C ARG A 242 16.93 -4.70 13.23
N ILE A 243 15.78 -4.97 13.85
CA ILE A 243 15.20 -6.31 13.95
C ILE A 243 13.94 -6.40 13.08
N SER A 244 13.85 -7.47 12.29
CA SER A 244 12.65 -7.79 11.53
C SER A 244 11.60 -8.48 12.41
N TRP A 245 10.34 -8.15 12.21
CA TRP A 245 9.21 -8.90 12.80
C TRP A 245 9.11 -10.36 12.31
N LEU A 246 9.87 -10.72 11.27
CA LEU A 246 9.94 -12.10 10.77
C LEU A 246 10.95 -12.96 11.51
N ASN A 247 11.85 -12.37 12.29
CA ASN A 247 12.94 -13.06 12.99
C ASN A 247 12.59 -13.45 14.44
N GLY A 248 11.33 -13.35 14.84
CA GLY A 248 10.82 -13.71 16.17
C GLY A 248 10.12 -15.05 16.20
#